data_8092dc7aee589ccb5eef0116dce71ec6
#
_entry.id   8092dc7aee589ccb5eef0116dce71ec6
#
_cell.length_a   1.000
_cell.length_b   1.000
_cell.length_c   1.000
_cell.angle_alpha   90.00
_cell.angle_beta   90.00
_cell.angle_gamma   90.00
#
_symmetry.space_group_name_H-M   'P 1'
#
loop_
_entity.id
_entity.type
_entity.pdbx_description
1 polymer ?
#
loop_
_entity_poly.entity_id
_entity_poly.type
_entity_poly.pdbx_seq_one_letter_code
_entity_poly.pdbx_strand_id
1 'polypeptide(L)'
;MAGNSHYSQGQYVVQNPNKYVGQKMPFARSSWETAFMRFCDNHPNILKWASENVKIPYRNPYTGKITNYVPDFMVQYQDKNGKTLVELIEIKPKSQTIIENAK
;
A
#
# COMPACT_ATOMS: atom_id res chain seq x y z
N MET A 1 -21.90 5.90 11.98
CA MET A 1 -22.71 6.24 11.03
C MET A 1 -22.80 5.29 9.89
N ALA A 2 -23.94 4.91 9.71
CA ALA A 2 -24.17 3.89 8.72
C ALA A 2 -23.76 4.31 7.32
N GLY A 3 -23.87 5.58 7.04
CA GLY A 3 -23.58 6.05 5.70
C GLY A 3 -22.16 5.79 5.25
N ASN A 4 -21.27 5.57 6.19
CA ASN A 4 -19.89 5.39 5.81
C ASN A 4 -19.57 4.02 5.27
N SER A 5 -20.45 3.09 5.45
CA SER A 5 -20.14 1.73 5.13
C SER A 5 -19.96 1.51 3.64
N HIS A 6 -20.54 2.33 2.81
CA HIS A 6 -20.44 2.14 1.38
C HIS A 6 -19.47 3.10 0.72
N TYR A 7 -18.72 3.83 1.49
CA TYR A 7 -17.69 4.69 0.89
C TYR A 7 -16.57 3.82 0.35
N SER A 8 -16.18 4.12 -0.89
CA SER A 8 -15.01 3.51 -1.44
C SER A 8 -13.81 4.42 -1.36
N GLN A 9 -14.00 5.68 -0.99
CA GLN A 9 -12.91 6.63 -0.86
C GLN A 9 -13.02 7.34 0.46
N GLY A 10 -11.87 7.70 1.01
CA GLY A 10 -11.86 8.46 2.24
C GLY A 10 -10.57 8.27 2.99
N GLN A 11 -10.39 9.10 3.99
CA GLN A 11 -9.21 9.04 4.82
C GLN A 11 -9.35 7.87 5.79
N TYR A 12 -8.30 7.06 5.85
CA TYR A 12 -8.28 5.94 6.78
C TYR A 12 -7.74 6.42 8.13
N VAL A 13 -8.42 6.07 9.20
CA VAL A 13 -7.98 6.43 10.54
C VAL A 13 -7.09 5.32 11.06
N VAL A 14 -5.81 5.65 11.25
CA VAL A 14 -4.83 4.67 11.70
C VAL A 14 -5.11 4.30 13.15
N GLN A 15 -5.23 3.00 13.40
CA GLN A 15 -5.52 2.50 14.73
C GLN A 15 -4.26 2.27 15.54
N ASN A 16 -3.16 1.96 14.88
CA ASN A 16 -1.90 1.70 15.56
C ASN A 16 -0.83 2.64 15.02
N PRO A 17 -0.79 3.87 15.53
CA PRO A 17 0.09 4.89 14.93
C PRO A 17 1.57 4.54 14.93
N ASN A 18 2.04 3.73 15.85
CA ASN A 18 3.45 3.38 15.86
C ASN A 18 3.83 2.47 14.71
N LYS A 19 2.87 1.91 14.00
CA LYS A 19 3.15 1.10 12.83
C LYS A 19 3.16 1.91 11.54
N TYR A 20 2.44 3.02 11.51
CA TYR A 20 2.33 3.80 10.29
C TYR A 20 3.48 4.78 10.20
N VAL A 21 4.27 4.67 9.14
CA VAL A 21 5.46 5.51 8.99
C VAL A 21 5.33 6.50 7.83
N GLY A 22 4.14 6.62 7.24
CA GLY A 22 3.93 7.59 6.19
C GLY A 22 3.90 9.01 6.72
N GLN A 23 4.25 9.96 5.87
CA GLN A 23 4.28 11.35 6.27
C GLN A 23 2.90 11.98 6.28
N LYS A 24 1.98 11.45 5.48
CA LYS A 24 0.63 11.95 5.41
C LYS A 24 -0.32 10.88 5.85
N MET A 25 -1.47 11.30 6.36
CA MET A 25 -2.50 10.33 6.70
C MET A 25 -2.90 9.56 5.45
N PRO A 26 -3.11 8.26 5.56
CA PRO A 26 -3.46 7.47 4.39
C PRO A 26 -4.85 7.81 3.88
N PHE A 27 -4.99 7.85 2.58
CA PHE A 27 -6.25 8.11 1.93
C PHE A 27 -6.56 6.94 1.00
N ALA A 28 -7.69 6.28 1.23
CA ALA A 28 -8.09 5.14 0.43
C ALA A 28 -8.92 5.61 -0.75
N ARG A 29 -8.53 5.20 -1.94
CA ARG A 29 -9.28 5.54 -3.14
C ARG A 29 -10.28 4.47 -3.53
N SER A 30 -10.29 3.37 -2.81
CA SER A 30 -11.21 2.27 -3.08
C SER A 30 -11.38 1.46 -1.83
N SER A 31 -12.43 0.62 -1.83
CA SER A 31 -12.64 -0.27 -0.71
C SER A 31 -11.54 -1.32 -0.59
N TRP A 32 -10.91 -1.66 -1.72
CA TRP A 32 -9.75 -2.56 -1.68
C TRP A 32 -8.63 -1.97 -0.86
N GLU A 33 -8.35 -0.68 -1.07
CA GLU A 33 -7.29 -0.04 -0.33
C GLU A 33 -7.63 0.08 1.14
N THR A 34 -8.89 0.37 1.45
CA THR A 34 -9.31 0.42 2.85
C THR A 34 -9.10 -0.92 3.53
N ALA A 35 -9.49 -1.99 2.86
CA ALA A 35 -9.32 -3.33 3.43
C ALA A 35 -7.85 -3.66 3.65
N PHE A 36 -7.01 -3.29 2.70
CA PHE A 36 -5.58 -3.56 2.84
C PHE A 36 -4.96 -2.74 3.96
N MET A 37 -5.36 -1.48 4.09
CA MET A 37 -4.86 -0.64 5.18
C MET A 37 -5.23 -1.21 6.53
N ARG A 38 -6.48 -1.69 6.66
CA ARG A 38 -6.91 -2.30 7.90
C ARG A 38 -6.11 -3.56 8.19
N PHE A 39 -5.81 -4.33 7.17
CA PHE A 39 -4.99 -5.52 7.33
C PHE A 39 -3.60 -5.15 7.84
N CYS A 40 -2.95 -4.17 7.22
CA CYS A 40 -1.62 -3.75 7.64
C CYS A 40 -1.63 -3.21 9.06
N ASP A 41 -2.66 -2.45 9.37
CA ASP A 41 -2.74 -1.78 10.66
C ASP A 41 -2.88 -2.76 11.80
N ASN A 42 -3.56 -3.87 11.56
CA ASN A 42 -3.94 -4.78 12.64
C ASN A 42 -3.21 -6.11 12.65
N HIS A 43 -2.47 -6.42 11.58
CA HIS A 43 -1.81 -7.73 11.52
C HIS A 43 -0.54 -7.73 12.34
N PRO A 44 -0.37 -8.69 13.26
CA PRO A 44 0.77 -8.65 14.17
C PRO A 44 2.13 -8.83 13.50
N ASN A 45 2.19 -9.50 12.36
CA ASN A 45 3.46 -9.70 11.68
C ASN A 45 3.89 -8.50 10.85
N ILE A 46 3.00 -7.54 10.65
CA ILE A 46 3.36 -6.33 9.94
C ILE A 46 3.88 -5.32 10.96
N LEU A 47 5.13 -4.94 10.79
CA LEU A 47 5.81 -4.07 11.74
C LEU A 47 5.58 -2.60 11.42
N LYS A 48 5.67 -2.25 10.14
CA LYS A 48 5.51 -0.88 9.69
C LYS A 48 4.83 -0.89 8.33
N TRP A 49 4.12 0.18 8.03
CA TRP A 49 3.52 0.33 6.71
C TRP A 49 3.32 1.80 6.39
N ALA A 50 3.21 2.09 5.10
CA ALA A 50 2.97 3.46 4.64
C ALA A 50 2.18 3.42 3.35
N SER A 51 1.41 4.48 3.13
CA SER A 51 0.60 4.63 1.93
C SER A 51 1.19 5.74 1.07
N GLU A 52 1.54 5.41 -0.18
CA GLU A 52 1.97 6.39 -1.17
C GLU A 52 3.04 7.34 -0.65
N ASN A 53 3.98 6.79 0.09
CA ASN A 53 4.99 7.61 0.75
C ASN A 53 6.38 7.45 0.18
N VAL A 54 6.60 6.42 -0.62
CA VAL A 54 7.93 6.10 -1.15
C VAL A 54 8.00 6.50 -2.61
N LYS A 55 9.04 7.24 -2.99
CA LYS A 55 9.29 7.57 -4.38
C LYS A 55 10.55 6.87 -4.81
N ILE A 56 10.46 6.08 -5.87
CA ILE A 56 11.57 5.31 -6.37
C ILE A 56 11.96 5.85 -7.73
N PRO A 57 13.09 6.53 -7.85
CA PRO A 57 13.52 7.03 -9.15
C PRO A 57 13.98 5.90 -10.03
N TYR A 58 13.63 5.97 -11.29
CA TYR A 58 14.11 4.99 -12.26
C TYR A 58 14.24 5.66 -13.61
N ARG A 59 15.11 5.11 -14.44
CA ARG A 59 15.32 5.65 -15.78
C ARG A 59 14.40 4.94 -16.76
N ASN A 60 13.61 5.72 -17.46
CA ASN A 60 12.73 5.18 -18.47
C ASN A 60 13.60 4.74 -19.67
N PRO A 61 13.57 3.47 -20.05
CA PRO A 61 14.44 3.00 -21.13
C PRO A 61 14.06 3.57 -22.50
N TYR A 62 12.84 4.06 -22.65
CA TYR A 62 12.43 4.59 -23.95
C TYR A 62 12.76 6.06 -24.11
N THR A 63 12.68 6.82 -23.05
CA THR A 63 12.93 8.26 -23.15
C THR A 63 14.25 8.67 -22.54
N GLY A 64 14.85 7.82 -21.72
CA GLY A 64 16.09 8.15 -21.05
C GLY A 64 15.92 9.06 -19.86
N LYS A 65 14.70 9.46 -19.55
CA LYS A 65 14.46 10.39 -18.45
C LYS A 65 14.28 9.66 -17.15
N ILE A 66 14.59 10.36 -16.07
CA ILE A 66 14.37 9.83 -14.73
C ILE A 66 12.95 10.17 -14.32
N THR A 67 12.20 9.16 -13.92
CA THR A 67 10.85 9.34 -13.37
C THR A 67 10.78 8.71 -12.00
N ASN A 68 9.73 9.05 -11.27
CA ASN A 68 9.52 8.48 -9.94
C ASN A 68 8.38 7.48 -9.99
N TYR A 69 8.60 6.34 -9.39
CA TYR A 69 7.56 5.33 -9.20
C TYR A 69 7.09 5.40 -7.76
N VAL A 70 5.78 5.53 -7.56
CA VAL A 70 5.20 5.61 -6.23
C VAL A 70 4.28 4.43 -6.06
N PRO A 71 4.72 3.39 -5.35
CA PRO A 71 3.83 2.26 -5.08
C PRO A 71 2.70 2.67 -4.16
N ASP A 72 1.59 1.93 -4.22
CA ASP A 72 0.45 2.22 -3.38
C ASP A 72 0.80 2.06 -1.91
N PHE A 73 1.58 1.03 -1.57
CA PHE A 73 1.91 0.76 -0.18
C PHE A 73 3.33 0.25 -0.03
N MET A 74 3.91 0.55 1.10
CA MET A 74 5.16 -0.06 1.55
C MET A 74 4.86 -0.80 2.85
N VAL A 75 5.30 -2.05 2.94
CA VAL A 75 5.01 -2.89 4.09
C VAL A 75 6.30 -3.53 4.58
N GLN A 76 6.59 -3.37 5.86
CA GLN A 76 7.68 -4.07 6.52
C GLN A 76 7.09 -5.12 7.43
N TYR A 77 7.50 -6.38 7.24
CA TYR A 77 6.90 -7.46 7.98
C TYR A 77 7.95 -8.51 8.34
N GLN A 78 7.58 -9.39 9.24
CA GLN A 78 8.43 -10.51 9.63
C GLN A 78 7.89 -11.80 9.04
N ASP A 79 8.79 -12.60 8.45
CA ASP A 79 8.37 -13.90 7.97
C ASP A 79 8.41 -14.91 9.12
N LYS A 80 8.09 -16.16 8.81
CA LYS A 80 7.98 -17.19 9.84
C LYS A 80 9.32 -17.51 10.49
N ASN A 81 10.42 -17.13 9.84
CA ASN A 81 11.74 -17.34 10.40
C ASN A 81 12.23 -16.16 11.21
N GLY A 82 11.41 -15.14 11.38
CA GLY A 82 11.80 -13.96 12.11
C GLY A 82 12.57 -12.96 11.29
N LYS A 83 12.69 -13.19 9.99
CA LYS A 83 13.42 -12.27 9.13
C LYS A 83 12.53 -11.10 8.75
N THR A 84 13.10 -9.90 8.80
CA THR A 84 12.36 -8.69 8.45
C THR A 84 12.50 -8.42 6.96
N LEU A 85 11.37 -8.22 6.31
CA LEU A 85 11.31 -8.00 4.86
C LEU A 85 10.51 -6.75 4.58
N VAL A 86 10.83 -6.11 3.45
CA VAL A 86 10.10 -4.93 2.99
C VAL A 86 9.57 -5.22 1.60
N GLU A 87 8.29 -4.94 1.38
CA GLU A 87 7.69 -5.12 0.07
C GLU A 87 6.96 -3.85 -0.35
N LEU A 88 7.00 -3.60 -1.65
CA LEU A 88 6.25 -2.51 -2.26
C LEU A 88 5.06 -3.13 -2.96
N ILE A 89 3.88 -2.63 -2.66
CA ILE A 89 2.65 -3.29 -3.07
C ILE A 89 1.78 -2.34 -3.86
N GLU A 90 1.21 -2.85 -4.94
CA GLU A 90 0.22 -2.14 -5.71
C GLU A 90 -1.09 -2.88 -5.70
N ILE A 91 -2.17 -2.16 -5.45
CA ILE A 91 -3.51 -2.71 -5.46
C ILE A 91 -4.12 -2.37 -6.81
N LYS A 92 -4.47 -3.38 -7.57
CA LYS A 92 -5.00 -3.18 -8.91
C LYS A 92 -6.37 -3.79 -9.04
N PRO A 93 -7.21 -3.20 -9.90
CA PRO A 93 -8.48 -3.84 -10.20
C PRO A 93 -8.28 -5.24 -10.76
N LYS A 94 -9.27 -6.07 -10.57
CA LYS A 94 -9.17 -7.45 -10.98
C LYS A 94 -8.86 -7.59 -12.46
N SER A 95 -9.42 -6.73 -13.28
CA SER A 95 -9.18 -6.81 -14.70
C SER A 95 -7.71 -6.60 -15.07
N GLN A 96 -7.02 -5.77 -14.30
CA GLN A 96 -5.60 -5.56 -14.56
C GLN A 96 -4.76 -6.70 -14.04
N THR A 97 -5.22 -7.32 -12.97
CA THR A 97 -4.51 -8.45 -12.42
C THR A 97 -4.46 -9.62 -13.42
N ILE A 98 -5.53 -9.78 -14.17
CA ILE A 98 -5.59 -10.86 -15.14
C ILE A 98 -4.47 -10.72 -16.17
N ILE A 99 -4.19 -9.50 -16.57
CA ILE A 99 -3.13 -9.27 -17.56
C ILE A 99 -1.79 -9.78 -17.06
N GLU A 100 -1.51 -9.58 -15.80
CA GLU A 100 -0.25 -10.03 -15.26
C GLU A 100 -0.16 -11.53 -15.20
N ASN A 101 -1.27 -12.17 -14.96
CA ASN A 101 -1.28 -13.61 -14.89
C ASN A 101 -1.12 -14.26 -16.25
N ALA A 102 -1.27 -13.49 -17.29
CA ALA A 102 -1.14 -14.02 -18.64
C ALA A 102 0.29 -14.37 -19.00
N LYS A 103 1.22 -13.99 -18.20
CA LYS A 103 2.64 -14.28 -18.51
C LYS A 103 3.03 -15.73 -18.44
#